data_5392f16af1feebbe97d15910894e80fd
#
_entry.id   5392f16af1feebbe97d15910894e80fd
#
_cell.length_a   1.000
_cell.length_b   1.000
_cell.length_c   1.000
_cell.angle_alpha   90.00
_cell.angle_beta   90.00
_cell.angle_gamma   90.00
#
_symmetry.space_group_name_H-M   'P 1'
#
loop_
_entity.id
_entity.type
_entity.pdbx_description
1 polymer ?
#
loop_
_entity_poly.entity_id
_entity_poly.type
_entity_poly.pdbx_seq_one_letter_code
_entity_poly.pdbx_strand_id
1 'polypeptide(L)'
;TMIALTKGIVDALAYILEPANKREVSEVLKKNLRLSKDEDVDGSYRVSRLQMPNLDIAPNLEAWRTVKRLVAKVNPKVQDVDIEQVIVTGPAQYLEASGFMAEMRKRLPR
;
A
#
# COMPACT_ATOMS: atom_id res chain seq x y z
N THR A 1 -16.01 8.83 2.39
CA THR A 1 -16.33 7.53 1.80
C THR A 1 -15.09 6.71 1.47
N MET A 2 -15.24 5.43 1.24
CA MET A 2 -14.13 4.51 0.92
C MET A 2 -13.36 4.93 -0.35
N ILE A 3 -14.04 5.40 -1.38
CA ILE A 3 -13.39 5.86 -2.62
C ILE A 3 -12.52 7.09 -2.36
N ALA A 4 -13.02 8.07 -1.63
CA ALA A 4 -12.27 9.28 -1.28
C ALA A 4 -11.04 8.95 -0.42
N LEU A 5 -11.19 8.06 0.56
CA LEU A 5 -10.07 7.57 1.38
C LEU A 5 -9.02 6.86 0.52
N THR A 6 -9.45 5.98 -0.38
CA THR A 6 -8.55 5.24 -1.26
C THR A 6 -7.79 6.18 -2.19
N LYS A 7 -8.45 7.22 -2.74
CA LYS A 7 -7.77 8.28 -3.51
C LYS A 7 -6.68 8.96 -2.68
N GLY A 8 -6.98 9.34 -1.44
CA GLY A 8 -6.00 9.96 -0.54
C GLY A 8 -4.79 9.06 -0.28
N ILE A 9 -5.00 7.76 -0.13
CA ILE A 9 -3.91 6.79 0.01
C ILE A 9 -3.06 6.73 -1.27
N VAL A 10 -3.68 6.70 -2.44
CA VAL A 10 -2.95 6.69 -3.73
C VAL A 10 -2.14 7.97 -3.91
N ASP A 11 -2.70 9.13 -3.58
CA ASP A 11 -1.97 10.41 -3.64
C ASP A 11 -0.75 10.39 -2.71
N ALA A 12 -0.90 9.87 -1.49
CA ALA A 12 0.20 9.75 -0.53
C ALA A 12 1.29 8.79 -1.04
N LEU A 13 0.91 7.65 -1.62
CA LEU A 13 1.86 6.70 -2.21
C LEU A 13 2.60 7.30 -3.40
N ALA A 14 1.90 8.03 -4.29
CA ALA A 14 2.54 8.73 -5.41
C ALA A 14 3.54 9.78 -4.90
N TYR A 15 3.20 10.49 -3.82
CA TYR A 15 4.10 11.44 -3.17
C TYR A 15 5.39 10.78 -2.66
N ILE A 16 5.28 9.61 -2.03
CA ILE A 16 6.42 8.82 -1.53
C ILE A 16 7.30 8.33 -2.68
N LEU A 17 6.68 7.95 -3.80
CA LEU A 17 7.39 7.43 -4.97
C LEU A 17 8.13 8.51 -5.76
N GLU A 18 7.76 9.79 -5.62
CA GLU A 18 8.43 10.90 -6.27
C GLU A 18 9.79 11.19 -5.60
N PRO A 19 10.93 11.01 -6.30
CA PRO A 19 12.26 11.18 -5.71
C PRO A 19 12.54 12.58 -5.17
N ALA A 20 11.92 13.61 -5.75
CA ALA A 20 12.07 15.00 -5.31
C ALA A 20 11.58 15.18 -3.86
N ASN A 21 10.67 14.34 -3.40
CA ASN A 21 10.09 14.39 -2.05
C ASN A 21 10.88 13.58 -1.00
N LYS A 22 12.00 12.92 -1.40
CA LYS A 22 12.77 12.04 -0.50
C LYS A 22 13.06 12.68 0.85
N ARG A 23 13.52 13.92 0.85
CA ARG A 23 13.89 14.62 2.09
C ARG A 23 12.71 14.74 3.04
N GLU A 24 11.60 15.22 2.54
CA GLU A 24 10.39 15.46 3.34
C GLU A 24 9.78 14.14 3.84
N VAL A 25 9.70 13.12 2.98
CA VAL A 25 9.27 11.77 3.37
C VAL A 25 10.17 11.19 4.46
N SER A 26 11.48 11.35 4.33
CA SER A 26 12.46 10.88 5.33
C SER A 26 12.29 11.58 6.67
N GLU A 27 12.02 12.88 6.68
CA GLU A 27 11.73 13.63 7.93
C GLU A 27 10.47 13.13 8.62
N VAL A 28 9.40 12.85 7.84
CA VAL A 28 8.16 12.26 8.37
C VAL A 28 8.38 10.87 8.95
N LEU A 29 9.12 10.02 8.26
CA LEU A 29 9.48 8.68 8.74
C LEU A 29 10.31 8.76 10.03
N LYS A 30 11.33 9.60 10.05
CA LYS A 30 12.19 9.82 11.21
C LYS A 30 11.39 10.20 12.45
N LYS A 31 10.46 11.15 12.30
CA LYS A 31 9.61 11.63 13.38
C LYS A 31 8.63 10.57 13.87
N ASN A 32 7.88 9.93 12.96
CA ASN A 32 6.78 9.04 13.34
C ASN A 32 7.27 7.67 13.79
N LEU A 33 8.37 7.16 13.23
CA LEU A 33 8.98 5.90 13.64
C LEU A 33 10.03 6.09 14.75
N ARG A 34 10.26 7.34 15.21
CA ARG A 34 11.23 7.68 16.26
C ARG A 34 12.64 7.17 15.96
N LEU A 35 13.03 7.24 14.70
CA LEU A 35 14.36 6.79 14.26
C LEU A 35 15.42 7.82 14.63
N SER A 36 16.55 7.36 15.17
CA SER A 36 17.68 8.21 15.56
C SER A 36 18.84 8.17 14.57
N LYS A 37 18.97 7.07 13.82
CA LYS A 37 20.05 6.87 12.85
C LYS A 37 19.60 7.14 11.44
N ASP A 38 20.39 7.83 10.67
CA ASP A 38 20.08 8.15 9.27
C ASP A 38 20.03 6.89 8.38
N GLU A 39 20.81 5.85 8.69
CA GLU A 39 20.74 4.55 8.01
C GLU A 39 19.36 3.88 8.16
N ASP A 40 18.75 3.97 9.35
CA ASP A 40 17.43 3.40 9.61
C ASP A 40 16.36 4.20 8.85
N VAL A 41 16.53 5.52 8.73
CA VAL A 41 15.65 6.38 7.95
C VAL A 41 15.73 6.05 6.45
N ASP A 42 16.93 5.93 5.91
CA ASP A 42 17.14 5.55 4.50
C ASP A 42 16.61 4.14 4.21
N GLY A 43 16.81 3.21 5.13
CA GLY A 43 16.24 1.86 5.05
C GLY A 43 14.71 1.88 4.99
N SER A 44 14.08 2.62 5.89
CA SER A 44 12.63 2.77 5.96
C SER A 44 12.06 3.43 4.70
N TYR A 45 12.72 4.47 4.19
CA TYR A 45 12.34 5.12 2.93
C TYR A 45 12.38 4.14 1.75
N ARG A 46 13.47 3.38 1.62
CA ARG A 46 13.62 2.38 0.56
C ARG A 46 12.54 1.30 0.63
N VAL A 47 12.26 0.77 1.82
CA VAL A 47 11.20 -0.24 2.02
C VAL A 47 9.83 0.33 1.64
N SER A 48 9.51 1.56 2.06
CA SER A 48 8.24 2.21 1.73
C SER A 48 8.02 2.33 0.22
N ARG A 49 9.08 2.59 -0.56
CA ARG A 49 8.99 2.65 -2.03
C ARG A 49 8.85 1.29 -2.69
N LEU A 50 9.41 0.24 -2.10
CA LEU A 50 9.36 -1.12 -2.66
C LEU A 50 8.02 -1.82 -2.45
N GLN A 51 7.19 -1.36 -1.51
CA GLN A 51 5.92 -2.00 -1.20
C GLN A 51 4.89 -1.87 -2.33
N MET A 52 4.82 -0.72 -2.99
CA MET A 52 3.86 -0.46 -4.07
C MET A 52 4.47 0.34 -5.22
N PRO A 53 5.47 -0.21 -5.93
CA PRO A 53 6.27 0.56 -6.89
C PRO A 53 5.47 1.09 -8.09
N ASN A 54 4.33 0.48 -8.41
CA ASN A 54 3.47 0.81 -9.54
C ASN A 54 2.10 1.35 -9.13
N LEU A 55 1.92 1.79 -7.89
CA LEU A 55 0.62 2.14 -7.32
C LEU A 55 -0.42 1.02 -7.45
N ASP A 56 0.00 -0.23 -7.33
CA ASP A 56 -0.91 -1.36 -7.38
C ASP A 56 -1.57 -1.54 -6.01
N ILE A 57 -2.75 -0.96 -5.85
CA ILE A 57 -3.55 -0.97 -4.62
C ILE A 57 -4.59 -2.09 -4.60
N ALA A 58 -4.73 -2.85 -5.68
CA ALA A 58 -5.69 -3.94 -5.73
C ALA A 58 -5.31 -5.05 -4.74
N PRO A 59 -6.24 -5.48 -3.85
CA PRO A 59 -5.95 -6.58 -2.96
C PRO A 59 -5.66 -7.86 -3.75
N ASN A 60 -4.55 -8.51 -3.44
CA ASN A 60 -4.19 -9.80 -4.04
C ASN A 60 -4.92 -10.92 -3.27
N LEU A 61 -6.05 -11.38 -3.80
CA LEU A 61 -6.87 -12.42 -3.15
C LEU A 61 -6.13 -13.75 -2.99
N GLU A 62 -5.24 -14.11 -3.92
CA GLU A 62 -4.44 -15.32 -3.82
C GLU A 62 -3.44 -15.25 -2.66
N ALA A 63 -2.81 -14.09 -2.47
CA ALA A 63 -1.96 -13.84 -1.31
C ALA A 63 -2.76 -13.95 0.00
N TRP A 64 -3.96 -13.40 0.05
CA TRP A 64 -4.84 -13.51 1.20
C TRP A 64 -5.30 -14.94 1.49
N ARG A 65 -5.59 -15.74 0.47
CA ARG A 65 -5.87 -17.17 0.63
C ARG A 65 -4.66 -17.92 1.22
N THR A 66 -3.45 -17.55 0.82
CA THR A 66 -2.23 -18.11 1.39
C THR A 66 -2.05 -17.71 2.85
N VAL A 67 -2.27 -16.44 3.21
CA VAL A 67 -2.27 -15.96 4.59
C VAL A 67 -3.29 -16.74 5.43
N LYS A 68 -4.54 -16.87 4.94
CA LYS A 68 -5.57 -17.67 5.60
C LYS A 68 -5.09 -19.09 5.92
N ARG A 69 -4.50 -19.77 4.94
CA ARG A 69 -3.98 -21.13 5.11
C ARG A 69 -2.87 -21.22 6.16
N LEU A 70 -1.99 -20.21 6.22
CA LEU A 70 -0.93 -20.17 7.23
C LEU A 70 -1.46 -19.89 8.63
N VAL A 71 -2.35 -18.92 8.76
CA VAL A 71 -2.96 -18.54 10.05
C VAL A 71 -3.84 -19.68 10.60
N ALA A 72 -4.52 -20.43 9.74
CA ALA A 72 -5.34 -21.58 10.14
C ALA A 72 -4.54 -22.69 10.84
N LYS A 73 -3.22 -22.74 10.65
CA LYS A 73 -2.36 -23.70 11.40
C LYS A 73 -2.27 -23.39 12.89
N VAL A 74 -2.41 -22.12 13.27
CA VAL A 74 -2.36 -21.68 14.68
C VAL A 74 -3.74 -21.29 15.21
N ASN A 75 -4.66 -20.94 14.33
CA ASN A 75 -6.05 -20.60 14.66
C ASN A 75 -7.01 -21.26 13.66
N PRO A 76 -7.49 -22.49 13.93
CA PRO A 76 -8.35 -23.23 12.99
C PRO A 76 -9.67 -22.52 12.64
N LYS A 77 -10.20 -21.64 13.51
CA LYS A 77 -11.43 -20.87 13.23
C LYS A 77 -11.34 -19.99 11.98
N VAL A 78 -10.13 -19.65 11.57
CA VAL A 78 -9.90 -18.84 10.34
C VAL A 78 -10.27 -19.61 9.07
N GLN A 79 -10.37 -20.95 9.13
CA GLN A 79 -10.80 -21.75 7.97
C GLN A 79 -12.21 -21.40 7.49
N ASP A 80 -13.09 -20.97 8.39
CA ASP A 80 -14.47 -20.63 8.09
C ASP A 80 -14.64 -19.22 7.52
N VAL A 81 -13.55 -18.42 7.47
CA VAL A 81 -13.58 -17.06 6.93
C VAL A 81 -13.59 -17.11 5.40
N ASP A 82 -14.61 -16.50 4.79
CA ASP A 82 -14.65 -16.26 3.35
C ASP A 82 -13.84 -15.02 3.00
N ILE A 83 -12.69 -15.22 2.36
CA ILE A 83 -11.78 -14.13 1.98
C ILE A 83 -12.45 -13.13 1.03
N GLU A 84 -13.29 -13.59 0.13
CA GLU A 84 -13.95 -12.73 -0.87
C GLU A 84 -15.00 -11.82 -0.23
N GLN A 85 -15.58 -12.23 0.89
CA GLN A 85 -16.50 -11.39 1.66
C GLN A 85 -15.78 -10.39 2.59
N VAL A 86 -14.59 -10.74 3.06
CA VAL A 86 -13.84 -9.90 4.02
C VAL A 86 -12.98 -8.86 3.31
N ILE A 87 -12.39 -9.21 2.17
CA ILE A 87 -11.50 -8.32 1.43
C ILE A 87 -12.31 -7.46 0.46
N VAL A 88 -12.29 -6.15 0.69
CA VAL A 88 -13.02 -5.18 -0.12
C VAL A 88 -12.19 -4.77 -1.35
N THR A 89 -12.65 -5.14 -2.54
CA THR A 89 -11.98 -4.83 -3.82
C THR A 89 -12.60 -3.66 -4.58
N GLY A 90 -13.85 -3.30 -4.25
CA GLY A 90 -14.65 -2.32 -4.99
C GLY A 90 -13.99 -0.95 -5.20
N PRO A 91 -13.43 -0.29 -4.17
CA PRO A 91 -12.77 1.01 -4.35
C PRO A 91 -11.60 0.96 -5.33
N ALA A 92 -10.75 -0.07 -5.26
CA ALA A 92 -9.63 -0.23 -6.18
C ALA A 92 -10.12 -0.45 -7.62
N GLN A 93 -11.10 -1.32 -7.82
CA GLN A 93 -11.73 -1.56 -9.12
C GLN A 93 -12.36 -0.29 -9.71
N TYR A 94 -13.05 0.50 -8.88
CA TYR A 94 -13.63 1.76 -9.31
C TYR A 94 -12.56 2.75 -9.78
N LEU A 95 -11.46 2.89 -9.06
CA LEU A 95 -10.37 3.80 -9.41
C LEU A 95 -9.64 3.37 -10.69
N GLU A 96 -9.48 2.07 -10.92
CA GLU A 96 -8.97 1.57 -12.20
C GLU A 96 -9.93 1.86 -13.35
N ALA A 97 -11.20 1.53 -13.22
CA ALA A 97 -12.21 1.73 -14.25
C ALA A 97 -12.45 3.21 -14.59
N SER A 98 -12.33 4.10 -13.62
CA SER A 98 -12.48 5.56 -13.82
C SER A 98 -11.32 6.23 -14.55
N GLY A 99 -10.19 5.52 -14.77
CA GLY A 99 -8.96 6.06 -15.33
C GLY A 99 -8.08 6.84 -14.34
N PHE A 100 -8.52 7.01 -13.09
CA PHE A 100 -7.75 7.71 -12.05
C PHE A 100 -6.36 7.07 -11.83
N MET A 101 -6.30 5.75 -11.71
CA MET A 101 -5.03 5.04 -11.50
C MET A 101 -4.08 5.17 -12.71
N ALA A 102 -4.62 5.12 -13.92
CA ALA A 102 -3.83 5.32 -15.13
C ALA A 102 -3.21 6.73 -15.18
N GLU A 103 -3.97 7.74 -14.78
CA GLU A 103 -3.48 9.13 -14.70
C GLU A 103 -2.41 9.28 -13.62
N MET A 104 -2.60 8.70 -12.45
CA MET A 104 -1.62 8.75 -11.37
C MET A 104 -0.31 8.05 -11.75
N ARG A 105 -0.38 6.89 -12.42
CA ARG A 105 0.83 6.17 -12.88
C ARG A 105 1.64 6.96 -13.91
N LYS A 106 1.01 7.79 -14.74
CA LYS A 106 1.73 8.68 -15.67
C LYS A 106 2.61 9.72 -14.98
N ARG A 107 2.26 10.08 -13.74
CA ARG A 107 3.01 11.05 -12.93
C ARG A 107 4.21 10.42 -12.22
N LEU A 108 4.28 9.10 -12.15
CA LEU A 108 5.41 8.44 -11.53
C LEU A 108 6.68 8.59 -12.39
N PRO A 109 7.85 8.79 -11.78
CA PRO A 109 9.11 8.79 -12.49
C PRO A 109 9.35 7.42 -13.13
N ARG A 110 9.86 7.44 -14.34
CA ARG A 110 10.26 6.24 -15.08
C ARG A 110 11.61 5.73 -14.63
#